data_48ec06a85839f6f284b5e05cc3a02d90
#
_entry.id   48ec06a85839f6f284b5e05cc3a02d90
#
_cell.length_a   1.000
_cell.length_b   1.000
_cell.length_c   1.000
_cell.angle_alpha   90.00
_cell.angle_beta   90.00
_cell.angle_gamma   90.00
#
_symmetry.space_group_name_H-M   'P 1'
#
loop_
_entity.id
_entity.type
_entity.pdbx_description
1 polymer ?
#
loop_
_entity_poly.entity_id
_entity_poly.type
_entity_poly.pdbx_seq_one_letter_code
_entity_poly.pdbx_strand_id
1 'polypeptide(L)'
;AAKEEIPSYMRKSRRMRRILIVVVVLLVLLLAAGGYFAVRLFQTAQTAAYQQTQQQQSNQDTSSLQAGSEGNDATSTVKKTSAPNLTELLGCTQDDALAKVGRGAQVTVSNEVNEEGNPIKTEVRVALTDEPADTRTGTPTLYLGLDEDGAVVQAGYSAGTASLGYGTLSFSDAVKNESIIEKTLQEAGISVPAGTVSLPADKTEYSTYASDGTTLVKEYCPFSGDIDINGVSHTWSAVLSYDYSVANASGNLADTIRIIYVYINA
;
A
#
# COMPACT_ATOMS: atom_id res chain seq x y z
N ALA A 1 -17.80 55.06 45.34
CA ALA A 1 -17.20 53.86 44.72
C ALA A 1 -17.08 54.10 43.22
N ALA A 2 -15.89 54.47 42.74
CA ALA A 2 -15.61 54.67 41.32
C ALA A 2 -15.56 53.32 40.62
N LYS A 3 -16.39 53.09 39.59
CA LYS A 3 -16.27 51.96 38.68
C LYS A 3 -15.05 52.18 37.79
N GLU A 4 -14.02 51.37 37.96
CA GLU A 4 -12.88 51.30 37.05
C GLU A 4 -13.37 50.87 35.65
N GLU A 5 -13.36 51.80 34.70
CA GLU A 5 -13.62 51.53 33.29
C GLU A 5 -12.44 50.78 32.67
N ILE A 6 -12.64 49.51 32.34
CA ILE A 6 -11.64 48.67 31.66
C ILE A 6 -11.37 49.26 30.27
N PRO A 7 -10.12 49.64 29.93
CA PRO A 7 -9.76 50.27 28.66
C PRO A 7 -10.17 49.44 27.45
N SER A 8 -10.67 50.10 26.41
CA SER A 8 -11.25 49.47 25.19
C SER A 8 -10.28 48.54 24.45
N TYR A 9 -8.96 48.73 24.58
CA TYR A 9 -7.95 47.84 23.98
C TYR A 9 -7.85 46.46 24.66
N MET A 10 -8.16 46.38 25.96
CA MET A 10 -8.20 45.07 26.65
C MET A 10 -9.39 44.20 26.24
N ARG A 11 -10.51 44.80 25.85
CA ARG A 11 -11.68 44.09 25.30
C ARG A 11 -11.39 43.54 23.90
N LYS A 12 -10.65 44.29 23.07
CA LYS A 12 -10.19 43.78 21.74
C LYS A 12 -9.24 42.60 21.85
N SER A 13 -8.29 42.63 22.79
CA SER A 13 -7.33 41.56 23.02
C SER A 13 -8.02 40.24 23.41
N ARG A 14 -9.04 40.27 24.25
CA ARG A 14 -9.79 39.06 24.65
C ARG A 14 -10.63 38.47 23.50
N ARG A 15 -11.18 39.32 22.62
CA ARG A 15 -11.89 38.85 21.42
C ARG A 15 -10.91 38.23 20.41
N MET A 16 -9.77 38.85 20.18
CA MET A 16 -8.71 38.36 19.30
C MET A 16 -8.19 36.99 19.77
N ARG A 17 -7.95 36.80 21.08
CA ARG A 17 -7.53 35.49 21.63
C ARG A 17 -8.59 34.40 21.44
N ARG A 18 -9.89 34.74 21.61
CA ARG A 18 -10.96 33.76 21.35
C ARG A 18 -11.07 33.41 19.88
N ILE A 19 -10.94 34.37 18.97
CA ILE A 19 -10.91 34.11 17.53
C ILE A 19 -9.70 33.27 17.16
N LEU A 20 -8.52 33.54 17.69
CA LEU A 20 -7.33 32.77 17.47
C LEU A 20 -7.50 31.32 17.93
N ILE A 21 -8.06 31.10 19.12
CA ILE A 21 -8.32 29.73 19.65
C ILE A 21 -9.31 28.98 18.73
N VAL A 22 -10.39 29.67 18.29
CA VAL A 22 -11.36 29.04 17.36
C VAL A 22 -10.72 28.66 16.03
N VAL A 23 -9.86 29.54 15.48
CA VAL A 23 -9.14 29.27 14.22
C VAL A 23 -8.17 28.09 14.40
N VAL A 24 -7.42 28.03 15.50
CA VAL A 24 -6.50 26.91 15.78
C VAL A 24 -7.26 25.60 15.95
N VAL A 25 -8.39 25.60 16.69
CA VAL A 25 -9.23 24.40 16.85
C VAL A 25 -9.81 23.96 15.52
N LEU A 26 -10.28 24.90 14.67
CA LEU A 26 -10.77 24.59 13.32
C LEU A 26 -9.67 23.99 12.43
N LEU A 27 -8.46 24.52 12.52
CA LEU A 27 -7.30 24.03 11.76
C LEU A 27 -6.88 22.62 12.19
N VAL A 28 -6.90 22.35 13.50
CA VAL A 28 -6.65 21.00 14.04
C VAL A 28 -7.74 20.02 13.62
N LEU A 29 -9.00 20.43 13.61
CA LEU A 29 -10.13 19.61 13.15
C LEU A 29 -10.03 19.32 11.63
N LEU A 30 -9.60 20.30 10.83
CA LEU A 30 -9.37 20.11 9.39
C LEU A 30 -8.21 19.15 9.12
N LEU A 31 -7.11 19.26 9.88
CA LEU A 31 -5.99 18.34 9.78
C LEU A 31 -6.37 16.91 10.21
N ALA A 32 -7.15 16.78 11.29
CA ALA A 32 -7.67 15.48 11.73
C ALA A 32 -8.65 14.87 10.72
N ALA A 33 -9.55 15.70 10.14
CA ALA A 33 -10.46 15.27 9.09
C ALA A 33 -9.70 14.91 7.80
N GLY A 34 -8.72 15.70 7.38
CA GLY A 34 -7.87 15.42 6.21
C GLY A 34 -7.08 14.11 6.37
N GLY A 35 -6.47 13.89 7.53
CA GLY A 35 -5.80 12.62 7.85
C GLY A 35 -6.76 11.43 7.85
N TYR A 36 -7.96 11.60 8.42
CA TYR A 36 -8.98 10.56 8.43
C TYR A 36 -9.49 10.24 7.00
N PHE A 37 -9.71 11.27 6.16
CA PHE A 37 -10.11 11.09 4.77
C PHE A 37 -9.01 10.46 3.91
N ALA A 38 -7.74 10.84 4.10
CA ALA A 38 -6.62 10.23 3.40
C ALA A 38 -6.48 8.73 3.73
N VAL A 39 -6.59 8.37 5.02
CA VAL A 39 -6.59 6.95 5.45
C VAL A 39 -7.82 6.21 4.89
N ARG A 40 -8.99 6.84 4.85
CA ARG A 40 -10.22 6.23 4.34
C ARG A 40 -10.22 6.05 2.83
N LEU A 41 -9.69 7.02 2.07
CA LEU A 41 -9.52 6.90 0.62
C LEU A 41 -8.52 5.80 0.27
N PHE A 42 -7.42 5.69 1.02
CA PHE A 42 -6.46 4.61 0.87
C PHE A 42 -7.07 3.23 1.18
N GLN A 43 -7.90 3.13 2.23
CA GLN A 43 -8.63 1.91 2.56
C GLN A 43 -9.71 1.57 1.52
N THR A 44 -10.41 2.58 0.98
CA THR A 44 -11.47 2.36 -0.02
C THR A 44 -10.89 1.93 -1.37
N ALA A 45 -9.74 2.46 -1.77
CA ALA A 45 -9.03 2.02 -2.96
C ALA A 45 -8.57 0.55 -2.84
N GLN A 46 -8.12 0.14 -1.65
CA GLN A 46 -7.79 -1.27 -1.38
C GLN A 46 -9.03 -2.17 -1.41
N THR A 47 -10.15 -1.75 -0.80
CA THR A 47 -11.38 -2.57 -0.75
C THR A 47 -12.00 -2.74 -2.14
N ALA A 48 -11.95 -1.73 -3.00
CA ALA A 48 -12.40 -1.82 -4.39
C ALA A 48 -11.52 -2.79 -5.19
N ALA A 49 -10.20 -2.81 -4.94
CA ALA A 49 -9.29 -3.77 -5.58
C ALA A 49 -9.61 -5.22 -5.17
N TYR A 50 -9.90 -5.47 -3.88
CA TYR A 50 -10.26 -6.80 -3.39
C TYR A 50 -11.62 -7.28 -3.91
N GLN A 51 -12.64 -6.41 -4.00
CA GLN A 51 -13.96 -6.79 -4.48
C GLN A 51 -13.96 -7.12 -5.99
N GLN A 52 -13.15 -6.42 -6.78
CA GLN A 52 -13.05 -6.66 -8.22
C GLN A 52 -12.32 -7.98 -8.53
N THR A 53 -11.33 -8.37 -7.72
CA THR A 53 -10.63 -9.65 -7.85
C THR A 53 -11.56 -10.83 -7.50
N GLN A 54 -12.41 -10.69 -6.48
CA GLN A 54 -13.38 -11.74 -6.12
C GLN A 54 -14.51 -11.91 -7.15
N GLN A 55 -14.97 -10.82 -7.79
CA GLN A 55 -16.01 -10.91 -8.81
C GLN A 55 -15.52 -11.52 -10.14
N GLN A 56 -14.26 -11.36 -10.50
CA GLN A 56 -13.69 -12.04 -11.66
C GLN A 56 -13.45 -13.53 -11.40
N GLN A 57 -13.16 -13.93 -10.18
CA GLN A 57 -12.93 -15.34 -9.82
C GLN A 57 -14.23 -16.14 -9.76
N SER A 58 -15.36 -15.52 -9.42
CA SER A 58 -16.67 -16.21 -9.38
C SER A 58 -17.26 -16.54 -10.74
N ASN A 59 -16.76 -15.97 -11.83
CA ASN A 59 -17.25 -16.20 -13.20
C ASN A 59 -16.42 -17.22 -14.00
N GLN A 60 -15.36 -17.80 -13.43
CA GLN A 60 -14.48 -18.73 -14.14
C GLN A 60 -14.48 -20.16 -13.58
N ASP A 61 -15.13 -20.42 -12.44
CA ASP A 61 -15.20 -21.76 -11.85
C ASP A 61 -16.53 -22.48 -12.10
N THR A 62 -16.75 -22.87 -13.34
CA THR A 62 -17.66 -23.98 -13.66
C THR A 62 -17.03 -24.90 -14.68
N SER A 63 -15.89 -25.50 -14.36
CA SER A 63 -15.48 -26.75 -15.01
C SER A 63 -14.27 -27.36 -14.31
N SER A 64 -14.49 -28.57 -13.82
CA SER A 64 -13.56 -29.58 -13.34
C SER A 64 -13.33 -29.69 -11.83
N LEU A 65 -14.30 -30.35 -11.19
CA LEU A 65 -14.04 -31.16 -10.01
C LEU A 65 -13.29 -32.43 -10.44
N GLN A 66 -12.06 -32.57 -10.02
CA GLN A 66 -11.44 -33.89 -9.88
C GLN A 66 -10.70 -33.95 -8.54
N ALA A 67 -11.26 -34.80 -7.68
CA ALA A 67 -10.67 -35.17 -6.40
C ALA A 67 -9.33 -35.89 -6.60
N GLY A 68 -8.39 -35.60 -5.72
CA GLY A 68 -7.19 -36.42 -5.63
C GLY A 68 -6.11 -35.81 -4.74
N SER A 69 -5.97 -36.42 -3.58
CA SER A 69 -4.72 -36.65 -2.86
C SER A 69 -4.25 -35.59 -1.85
N GLU A 70 -4.25 -36.06 -0.61
CA GLU A 70 -3.44 -35.57 0.50
C GLU A 70 -2.00 -35.27 0.04
N GLY A 71 -1.58 -34.03 0.17
CA GLY A 71 -0.22 -33.61 -0.07
C GLY A 71 0.16 -32.53 0.93
N ASN A 72 1.10 -32.87 1.81
CA ASN A 72 1.86 -31.94 2.63
C ASN A 72 2.03 -30.62 1.91
N ASP A 73 1.42 -29.57 2.43
CA ASP A 73 1.62 -28.20 1.99
C ASP A 73 3.02 -27.76 2.44
N ALA A 74 4.03 -28.32 1.76
CA ALA A 74 5.41 -27.87 1.90
C ALA A 74 5.40 -26.41 1.46
N THR A 75 5.63 -25.51 2.39
CA THR A 75 5.83 -24.10 2.19
C THR A 75 6.71 -23.87 0.98
N SER A 76 6.12 -23.53 -0.18
CA SER A 76 6.89 -23.32 -1.40
C SER A 76 7.76 -22.10 -1.21
N THR A 77 9.04 -22.30 -0.97
CA THR A 77 10.06 -21.25 -0.91
C THR A 77 10.61 -20.90 -2.28
N VAL A 78 10.04 -21.49 -3.33
CA VAL A 78 10.48 -21.24 -4.70
C VAL A 78 9.96 -19.88 -5.15
N LYS A 79 10.90 -18.98 -5.42
CA LYS A 79 10.61 -17.67 -6.00
C LYS A 79 10.06 -17.80 -7.41
N LYS A 80 8.88 -17.25 -7.67
CA LYS A 80 8.17 -17.31 -8.96
C LYS A 80 8.21 -15.96 -9.70
N THR A 81 8.39 -14.85 -8.97
CA THR A 81 8.46 -13.50 -9.51
C THR A 81 9.44 -12.65 -8.71
N SER A 82 9.73 -11.45 -9.20
CA SER A 82 10.55 -10.43 -8.55
C SER A 82 10.01 -9.04 -8.90
N ALA A 83 10.25 -8.06 -8.05
CA ALA A 83 9.89 -6.69 -8.39
C ALA A 83 10.68 -6.24 -9.64
N PRO A 84 10.04 -5.57 -10.62
CA PRO A 84 10.75 -4.91 -11.71
C PRO A 84 11.52 -3.71 -11.17
N ASN A 85 12.55 -3.24 -11.88
CA ASN A 85 13.24 -2.01 -11.51
C ASN A 85 12.31 -0.80 -11.74
N LEU A 86 11.69 -0.31 -10.67
CA LEU A 86 10.72 0.79 -10.72
C LEU A 86 11.39 2.14 -10.96
N THR A 87 12.65 2.30 -10.55
CA THR A 87 13.37 3.58 -10.72
C THR A 87 13.62 3.90 -12.19
N GLU A 88 13.77 2.89 -13.02
CA GLU A 88 13.94 3.06 -14.47
C GLU A 88 12.67 3.44 -15.22
N LEU A 89 11.52 3.36 -14.55
CA LEU A 89 10.22 3.70 -15.13
C LEU A 89 9.90 5.18 -14.97
N LEU A 90 10.45 5.85 -13.95
CA LEU A 90 10.22 7.27 -13.72
C LEU A 90 10.64 8.10 -14.93
N GLY A 91 9.79 9.04 -15.32
CA GLY A 91 9.98 9.90 -16.51
C GLY A 91 9.71 9.22 -17.85
N CYS A 92 9.42 7.92 -17.89
CA CYS A 92 9.01 7.24 -19.12
C CYS A 92 7.56 7.57 -19.49
N THR A 93 7.21 7.44 -20.76
CA THR A 93 5.81 7.33 -21.16
C THR A 93 5.22 5.99 -20.69
N GLN A 94 3.89 5.88 -20.65
CA GLN A 94 3.24 4.60 -20.33
C GLN A 94 3.75 3.45 -21.21
N ASP A 95 3.78 3.66 -22.52
CA ASP A 95 4.17 2.61 -23.48
C ASP A 95 5.63 2.18 -23.30
N ASP A 96 6.52 3.13 -23.06
CA ASP A 96 7.93 2.83 -22.79
C ASP A 96 8.09 2.07 -21.47
N ALA A 97 7.34 2.44 -20.44
CA ALA A 97 7.36 1.75 -19.15
C ALA A 97 6.88 0.31 -19.30
N LEU A 98 5.78 0.07 -20.02
CA LEU A 98 5.28 -1.27 -20.31
C LEU A 98 6.28 -2.09 -21.12
N ALA A 99 6.90 -1.51 -22.13
CA ALA A 99 7.91 -2.17 -22.95
C ALA A 99 9.17 -2.54 -22.14
N LYS A 100 9.61 -1.66 -21.22
CA LYS A 100 10.75 -1.93 -20.33
C LYS A 100 10.46 -3.07 -19.35
N VAL A 101 9.27 -3.09 -18.75
CA VAL A 101 8.89 -4.16 -17.84
C VAL A 101 8.72 -5.49 -18.57
N GLY A 102 8.13 -5.48 -19.77
CA GLY A 102 7.78 -6.71 -20.49
C GLY A 102 6.83 -7.59 -19.68
N ARG A 103 7.16 -8.85 -19.49
CA ARG A 103 6.46 -9.83 -18.61
C ARG A 103 4.95 -9.94 -18.91
N GLY A 104 4.55 -9.76 -20.17
CA GLY A 104 3.14 -9.75 -20.55
C GLY A 104 2.36 -8.58 -19.95
N ALA A 105 3.01 -7.42 -19.77
CA ALA A 105 2.42 -6.23 -19.17
C ALA A 105 1.16 -5.79 -19.94
N GLN A 106 0.00 -5.88 -19.31
CA GLN A 106 -1.30 -5.55 -19.88
C GLN A 106 -2.04 -4.57 -18.98
N VAL A 107 -2.42 -3.41 -19.53
CA VAL A 107 -3.26 -2.43 -18.81
C VAL A 107 -4.64 -3.05 -18.53
N THR A 108 -5.00 -3.07 -17.26
CA THR A 108 -6.31 -3.58 -16.80
C THR A 108 -7.24 -2.47 -16.36
N VAL A 109 -6.69 -1.36 -15.86
CA VAL A 109 -7.45 -0.20 -15.40
C VAL A 109 -6.66 1.06 -15.73
N SER A 110 -7.37 2.10 -16.19
CA SER A 110 -6.83 3.45 -16.33
C SER A 110 -7.91 4.44 -15.87
N ASN A 111 -7.58 5.22 -14.84
CA ASN A 111 -8.50 6.18 -14.23
C ASN A 111 -7.90 7.58 -14.23
N GLU A 112 -8.67 8.58 -14.60
CA GLU A 112 -8.31 9.98 -14.43
C GLU A 112 -8.38 10.38 -12.95
N VAL A 113 -7.41 11.17 -12.51
CA VAL A 113 -7.34 11.76 -11.17
C VAL A 113 -7.59 13.26 -11.27
N ASN A 114 -8.75 13.70 -10.77
CA ASN A 114 -9.19 15.10 -10.83
C ASN A 114 -9.00 15.82 -9.48
N GLU A 115 -7.90 15.57 -8.79
CA GLU A 115 -7.57 16.21 -7.53
C GLU A 115 -6.64 17.40 -7.77
N GLU A 116 -7.04 18.59 -7.29
CA GLU A 116 -6.25 19.81 -7.43
C GLU A 116 -4.93 19.67 -6.66
N GLY A 117 -3.81 20.00 -7.31
CA GLY A 117 -2.48 19.91 -6.71
C GLY A 117 -1.87 18.49 -6.70
N ASN A 118 -2.61 17.45 -7.07
CA ASN A 118 -2.04 16.12 -7.22
C ASN A 118 -1.16 16.06 -8.49
N PRO A 119 0.13 15.69 -8.41
CA PRO A 119 0.98 15.54 -9.58
C PRO A 119 0.52 14.40 -10.50
N ILE A 120 -0.17 13.40 -9.95
CA ILE A 120 -0.71 12.28 -10.73
C ILE A 120 -2.05 12.70 -11.33
N LYS A 121 -2.16 12.61 -12.65
CA LYS A 121 -3.39 12.90 -13.42
C LYS A 121 -4.06 11.64 -13.95
N THR A 122 -3.30 10.58 -14.12
CA THR A 122 -3.83 9.28 -14.52
C THR A 122 -3.19 8.17 -13.68
N GLU A 123 -4.01 7.31 -13.11
CA GLU A 123 -3.60 6.07 -12.45
C GLU A 123 -3.82 4.89 -13.38
N VAL A 124 -2.76 4.13 -13.63
CA VAL A 124 -2.78 2.95 -14.49
C VAL A 124 -2.42 1.71 -13.68
N ARG A 125 -3.25 0.68 -13.80
CA ARG A 125 -2.96 -0.65 -13.25
C ARG A 125 -2.64 -1.61 -14.37
N VAL A 126 -1.56 -2.37 -14.22
CA VAL A 126 -1.02 -3.26 -15.22
C VAL A 126 -0.83 -4.66 -14.64
N ALA A 127 -1.46 -5.66 -15.22
CA ALA A 127 -1.21 -7.06 -14.86
C ALA A 127 0.03 -7.58 -15.60
N LEU A 128 0.88 -8.35 -14.91
CA LEU A 128 2.06 -9.01 -15.49
C LEU A 128 1.69 -10.46 -15.86
N THR A 129 1.03 -10.64 -17.01
CA THR A 129 0.33 -11.87 -17.35
C THR A 129 1.22 -13.07 -17.67
N ASP A 130 2.51 -12.86 -17.97
CA ASP A 130 3.48 -13.94 -18.16
C ASP A 130 3.97 -14.54 -16.83
N GLU A 131 3.64 -13.85 -15.71
CA GLU A 131 4.00 -14.34 -14.39
C GLU A 131 2.89 -15.23 -13.83
N PRO A 132 3.26 -16.31 -13.09
CA PRO A 132 2.27 -17.20 -12.52
C PRO A 132 1.41 -16.47 -11.49
N ALA A 133 0.11 -16.52 -11.67
CA ALA A 133 -0.85 -16.00 -10.69
C ALA A 133 -0.79 -16.84 -9.41
N ASP A 134 -0.85 -16.17 -8.28
CA ASP A 134 -1.08 -16.81 -6.99
C ASP A 134 -2.58 -16.96 -6.75
N THR A 135 -3.01 -18.10 -6.23
CA THR A 135 -4.44 -18.42 -6.04
C THR A 135 -5.14 -17.49 -5.05
N ARG A 136 -4.39 -16.84 -4.14
CA ARG A 136 -4.94 -15.97 -3.10
C ARG A 136 -4.74 -14.48 -3.40
N THR A 137 -3.65 -14.14 -4.08
CA THR A 137 -3.25 -12.75 -4.32
C THR A 137 -3.35 -12.33 -5.79
N GLY A 138 -3.64 -13.27 -6.68
CA GLY A 138 -3.75 -13.02 -8.11
C GLY A 138 -2.41 -12.81 -8.81
N THR A 139 -2.48 -12.16 -9.96
CA THR A 139 -1.32 -11.86 -10.81
C THR A 139 -0.52 -10.69 -10.23
N PRO A 140 0.82 -10.74 -10.21
CA PRO A 140 1.64 -9.60 -9.86
C PRO A 140 1.26 -8.37 -10.69
N THR A 141 1.21 -7.21 -10.03
CA THR A 141 0.63 -6.00 -10.61
C THR A 141 1.60 -4.83 -10.52
N LEU A 142 1.73 -4.11 -11.63
CA LEU A 142 2.43 -2.83 -11.71
C LEU A 142 1.41 -1.69 -11.61
N TYR A 143 1.79 -0.61 -10.95
CA TYR A 143 1.00 0.62 -10.80
C TYR A 143 1.81 1.78 -11.36
N LEU A 144 1.21 2.60 -12.22
CA LEU A 144 1.83 3.79 -12.76
C LEU A 144 0.95 4.99 -12.46
N GLY A 145 1.54 6.04 -11.90
CA GLY A 145 0.95 7.36 -11.79
C GLY A 145 1.56 8.26 -12.86
N LEU A 146 0.74 8.75 -13.77
CA LEU A 146 1.16 9.61 -14.88
C LEU A 146 0.78 11.06 -14.57
N ASP A 147 1.66 12.00 -14.91
CA ASP A 147 1.38 13.43 -14.85
C ASP A 147 0.54 13.94 -16.05
N GLU A 148 0.41 15.24 -16.18
CA GLU A 148 -0.36 15.89 -17.25
C GLU A 148 0.27 15.68 -18.65
N ASP A 149 1.57 15.43 -18.71
CA ASP A 149 2.32 15.16 -19.94
C ASP A 149 2.35 13.66 -20.28
N GLY A 150 1.76 12.82 -19.43
CA GLY A 150 1.74 11.36 -19.57
C GLY A 150 3.05 10.69 -19.16
N ALA A 151 3.94 11.40 -18.46
CA ALA A 151 5.15 10.83 -17.91
C ALA A 151 4.89 10.15 -16.56
N VAL A 152 5.57 9.04 -16.29
CA VAL A 152 5.48 8.31 -15.03
C VAL A 152 6.15 9.12 -13.92
N VAL A 153 5.36 9.59 -12.96
CA VAL A 153 5.82 10.29 -11.75
C VAL A 153 5.71 9.42 -10.50
N GLN A 154 5.02 8.30 -10.61
CA GLN A 154 4.97 7.27 -9.58
C GLN A 154 5.01 5.89 -10.25
N ALA A 155 5.84 4.99 -9.74
CA ALA A 155 5.86 3.60 -10.12
C ALA A 155 5.71 2.71 -8.90
N GLY A 156 4.88 1.68 -8.99
CA GLY A 156 4.62 0.75 -7.89
C GLY A 156 4.47 -0.69 -8.38
N TYR A 157 4.68 -1.63 -7.47
CA TYR A 157 4.56 -3.06 -7.74
C TYR A 157 3.93 -3.77 -6.55
N SER A 158 3.12 -4.80 -6.81
CA SER A 158 2.63 -5.68 -5.76
C SER A 158 2.64 -7.14 -6.19
N ALA A 159 2.91 -8.01 -5.21
CA ALA A 159 2.82 -9.45 -5.37
C ALA A 159 2.52 -10.14 -4.03
N GLY A 160 2.03 -11.37 -4.11
CA GLY A 160 1.96 -12.25 -2.96
C GLY A 160 3.35 -12.59 -2.43
N THR A 161 3.53 -12.60 -1.10
CA THR A 161 4.82 -12.93 -0.48
C THR A 161 5.30 -14.34 -0.86
N ALA A 162 4.37 -15.27 -1.06
CA ALA A 162 4.68 -16.63 -1.52
C ALA A 162 5.27 -16.63 -2.94
N SER A 163 4.77 -15.77 -3.84
CA SER A 163 5.29 -15.62 -5.20
C SER A 163 6.71 -15.03 -5.22
N LEU A 164 7.04 -14.21 -4.24
CA LEU A 164 8.38 -13.66 -4.04
C LEU A 164 9.37 -14.63 -3.34
N GLY A 165 8.91 -15.84 -2.98
CA GLY A 165 9.75 -16.86 -2.36
C GLY A 165 9.79 -16.83 -0.83
N TYR A 166 8.93 -16.04 -0.18
CA TYR A 166 8.92 -15.90 1.28
C TYR A 166 7.92 -16.84 1.99
N GLY A 167 7.14 -17.61 1.22
CA GLY A 167 6.25 -18.64 1.77
C GLY A 167 5.22 -18.09 2.75
N THR A 168 5.04 -18.79 3.88
CA THR A 168 4.03 -18.53 4.90
C THR A 168 4.59 -17.92 6.19
N LEU A 169 5.64 -17.13 6.10
CA LEU A 169 6.24 -16.43 7.23
C LEU A 169 5.19 -15.66 8.05
N SER A 170 5.37 -15.59 9.36
CA SER A 170 4.61 -14.67 10.18
C SER A 170 4.91 -13.22 9.76
N PHE A 171 3.98 -12.29 10.03
CA PHE A 171 4.16 -10.87 9.72
C PHE A 171 5.45 -10.31 10.35
N SER A 172 5.68 -10.62 11.61
CA SER A 172 6.88 -10.18 12.34
C SER A 172 8.17 -10.78 11.77
N ASP A 173 8.17 -12.08 11.43
CA ASP A 173 9.36 -12.73 10.87
C ASP A 173 9.68 -12.18 9.47
N ALA A 174 8.66 -11.95 8.67
CA ALA A 174 8.81 -11.35 7.35
C ALA A 174 9.55 -10.01 7.40
N VAL A 175 9.19 -9.14 8.37
CA VAL A 175 9.82 -7.83 8.50
C VAL A 175 11.17 -7.92 9.23
N LYS A 176 11.23 -8.58 10.40
CA LYS A 176 12.40 -8.52 11.30
C LYS A 176 13.52 -9.47 10.92
N ASN A 177 13.16 -10.70 10.54
CA ASN A 177 14.14 -11.77 10.33
C ASN A 177 14.51 -11.90 8.86
N GLU A 178 13.53 -11.78 7.97
CA GLU A 178 13.74 -11.95 6.54
C GLU A 178 13.92 -10.64 5.77
N SER A 179 13.64 -9.48 6.39
CA SER A 179 13.79 -8.15 5.75
C SER A 179 13.16 -8.09 4.38
N ILE A 180 11.95 -8.63 4.23
CA ILE A 180 11.31 -8.76 2.90
C ILE A 180 11.03 -7.41 2.27
N ILE A 181 10.84 -6.35 3.08
CA ILE A 181 10.60 -4.99 2.59
C ILE A 181 11.86 -4.47 1.91
N GLU A 182 13.01 -4.48 2.60
CA GLU A 182 14.28 -3.99 2.05
C GLU A 182 14.72 -4.81 0.84
N LYS A 183 14.54 -6.13 0.88
CA LYS A 183 14.85 -7.01 -0.26
C LYS A 183 13.98 -6.72 -1.47
N THR A 184 12.68 -6.49 -1.28
CA THR A 184 11.77 -6.16 -2.38
C THR A 184 12.03 -4.76 -2.93
N LEU A 185 12.33 -3.78 -2.07
CA LEU A 185 12.75 -2.44 -2.48
C LEU A 185 14.05 -2.50 -3.29
N GLN A 186 15.03 -3.30 -2.85
CA GLN A 186 16.29 -3.48 -3.58
C GLN A 186 16.06 -4.06 -4.98
N GLU A 187 15.18 -5.04 -5.13
CA GLU A 187 14.79 -5.58 -6.45
C GLU A 187 14.13 -4.50 -7.32
N ALA A 188 13.32 -3.64 -6.69
CA ALA A 188 12.69 -2.51 -7.37
C ALA A 188 13.66 -1.36 -7.73
N GLY A 189 14.97 -1.52 -7.49
CA GLY A 189 15.98 -0.50 -7.74
C GLY A 189 16.10 0.53 -6.62
N ILE A 190 15.42 0.33 -5.49
CA ILE A 190 15.38 1.25 -4.35
C ILE A 190 16.27 0.69 -3.24
N SER A 191 17.50 1.17 -3.18
CA SER A 191 18.50 0.66 -2.22
C SER A 191 18.39 1.41 -0.90
N VAL A 192 17.82 0.77 0.10
CA VAL A 192 17.72 1.33 1.47
C VAL A 192 18.71 0.62 2.40
N PRO A 193 19.29 1.32 3.39
CA PRO A 193 20.18 0.72 4.37
C PRO A 193 19.50 -0.42 5.15
N ALA A 194 20.25 -1.44 5.52
CA ALA A 194 19.74 -2.52 6.36
C ALA A 194 19.24 -1.96 7.71
N GLY A 195 18.08 -2.43 8.16
CA GLY A 195 17.45 -1.97 9.39
C GLY A 195 16.72 -0.62 9.27
N THR A 196 16.54 -0.12 8.04
CA THR A 196 15.68 1.07 7.79
C THR A 196 14.24 0.79 8.16
N VAL A 197 13.77 -0.44 7.93
CA VAL A 197 12.40 -0.86 8.18
C VAL A 197 12.29 -1.53 9.54
N SER A 198 11.40 -1.03 10.38
CA SER A 198 11.11 -1.62 11.69
C SER A 198 9.61 -1.57 12.00
N LEU A 199 9.12 -2.60 12.68
CA LEU A 199 7.75 -2.60 13.19
C LEU A 199 7.64 -1.71 14.43
N PRO A 200 6.47 -1.07 14.64
CA PRO A 200 6.15 -0.47 15.92
C PRO A 200 6.35 -1.46 17.08
N ALA A 201 6.71 -0.95 18.25
CA ALA A 201 6.91 -1.79 19.43
C ALA A 201 5.59 -2.40 19.92
N ASP A 202 4.51 -1.66 19.83
CA ASP A 202 3.17 -2.11 20.16
C ASP A 202 2.51 -2.79 18.95
N LYS A 203 2.21 -4.08 19.10
CA LYS A 203 1.57 -4.88 18.05
C LYS A 203 0.19 -4.33 17.66
N THR A 204 -0.50 -3.64 18.55
CA THR A 204 -1.82 -3.07 18.27
C THR A 204 -1.78 -1.94 17.24
N GLU A 205 -0.61 -1.33 16.98
CA GLU A 205 -0.45 -0.29 15.98
C GLU A 205 -0.52 -0.83 14.54
N TYR A 206 -0.25 -2.13 14.35
CA TYR A 206 -0.28 -2.76 13.02
C TYR A 206 -1.20 -4.00 12.95
N SER A 207 -1.94 -4.33 14.02
CA SER A 207 -2.83 -5.49 14.09
C SER A 207 -4.26 -5.07 14.37
N THR A 208 -5.20 -5.66 13.64
CA THR A 208 -6.63 -5.48 13.84
C THR A 208 -7.25 -6.79 14.31
N TYR A 209 -8.04 -6.71 15.35
CA TYR A 209 -8.76 -7.85 15.93
C TYR A 209 -10.25 -7.73 15.68
N ALA A 210 -10.95 -8.86 15.65
CA ALA A 210 -12.41 -8.93 15.61
C ALA A 210 -13.04 -8.35 16.89
N SER A 211 -14.36 -8.27 16.93
CA SER A 211 -15.10 -7.76 18.08
C SER A 211 -14.93 -8.56 19.38
N ASP A 212 -14.42 -9.80 19.27
CA ASP A 212 -14.07 -10.64 20.44
C ASP A 212 -12.74 -10.19 21.11
N GLY A 213 -12.01 -9.25 20.48
CA GLY A 213 -10.73 -8.72 20.96
C GLY A 213 -9.54 -9.69 20.89
N THR A 214 -9.74 -10.90 20.37
CA THR A 214 -8.73 -11.98 20.36
C THR A 214 -8.45 -12.54 18.98
N THR A 215 -9.43 -12.62 18.11
CA THR A 215 -9.29 -13.15 16.75
C THR A 215 -8.59 -12.11 15.87
N LEU A 216 -7.35 -12.38 15.46
CA LEU A 216 -6.59 -11.53 14.56
C LEU A 216 -7.22 -11.57 13.16
N VAL A 217 -7.60 -10.40 12.63
CA VAL A 217 -8.24 -10.26 11.32
C VAL A 217 -7.26 -9.73 10.28
N LYS A 218 -6.40 -8.78 10.66
CA LYS A 218 -5.47 -8.14 9.73
C LYS A 218 -4.20 -7.70 10.44
N GLU A 219 -3.06 -7.84 9.79
CA GLU A 219 -1.83 -7.12 10.09
C GLU A 219 -1.48 -6.24 8.90
N TYR A 220 -1.16 -4.97 9.16
CA TYR A 220 -0.91 -3.97 8.14
C TYR A 220 0.08 -2.94 8.65
N CYS A 221 1.18 -2.75 7.95
CA CYS A 221 2.15 -1.73 8.32
C CYS A 221 2.68 -1.03 7.08
N PRO A 222 2.52 0.31 6.99
CA PRO A 222 3.18 1.12 5.99
C PRO A 222 4.59 1.50 6.45
N PHE A 223 5.50 1.62 5.48
CA PHE A 223 6.87 2.08 5.65
C PHE A 223 7.16 3.11 4.57
N SER A 224 8.00 4.09 4.86
CA SER A 224 8.38 5.10 3.88
C SER A 224 9.72 5.75 4.24
N GLY A 225 10.33 6.39 3.27
CA GLY A 225 11.55 7.15 3.45
C GLY A 225 11.96 7.86 2.18
N ASP A 226 13.08 8.57 2.27
CA ASP A 226 13.67 9.29 1.16
C ASP A 226 14.90 8.54 0.65
N ILE A 227 15.19 8.70 -0.64
CA ILE A 227 16.38 8.13 -1.29
C ILE A 227 16.89 9.11 -2.33
N ASP A 228 18.20 9.24 -2.44
CA ASP A 228 18.87 9.95 -3.55
C ASP A 228 19.21 8.96 -4.67
N ILE A 229 18.77 9.25 -5.87
CA ILE A 229 19.11 8.49 -7.07
C ILE A 229 19.74 9.46 -8.06
N ASN A 230 21.05 9.33 -8.28
CA ASN A 230 21.82 10.18 -9.18
C ASN A 230 21.71 11.69 -8.88
N GLY A 231 21.63 12.06 -7.59
CA GLY A 231 21.53 13.44 -7.14
C GLY A 231 20.11 14.02 -7.18
N VAL A 232 19.11 13.20 -7.41
CA VAL A 232 17.68 13.56 -7.33
C VAL A 232 17.07 12.86 -6.13
N SER A 233 16.40 13.63 -5.26
CA SER A 233 15.70 13.08 -4.12
C SER A 233 14.35 12.52 -4.55
N HIS A 234 14.09 11.27 -4.16
CA HIS A 234 12.85 10.54 -4.40
C HIS A 234 12.28 10.06 -3.07
N THR A 235 10.97 9.85 -3.02
CA THR A 235 10.34 9.19 -1.87
C THR A 235 9.94 7.76 -2.24
N TRP A 236 10.23 6.82 -1.35
CA TRP A 236 9.74 5.46 -1.48
C TRP A 236 8.71 5.16 -0.40
N SER A 237 7.80 4.26 -0.70
CA SER A 237 6.91 3.67 0.28
C SER A 237 6.73 2.18 0.05
N ALA A 238 6.46 1.47 1.12
CA ALA A 238 6.14 0.05 1.07
C ALA A 238 5.02 -0.26 2.06
N VAL A 239 4.22 -1.28 1.75
CA VAL A 239 3.17 -1.78 2.64
C VAL A 239 3.26 -3.29 2.67
N LEU A 240 3.30 -3.85 3.87
CA LEU A 240 3.04 -5.27 4.08
C LEU A 240 1.64 -5.43 4.65
N SER A 241 0.83 -6.30 4.04
CA SER A 241 -0.55 -6.56 4.45
C SER A 241 -0.82 -8.05 4.49
N TYR A 242 -1.26 -8.53 5.65
CA TYR A 242 -1.77 -9.88 5.87
C TYR A 242 -3.25 -9.79 6.24
N ASP A 243 -4.11 -10.48 5.49
CA ASP A 243 -5.53 -10.60 5.78
C ASP A 243 -5.84 -12.04 6.16
N TYR A 244 -6.34 -12.23 7.37
CA TYR A 244 -6.65 -13.52 7.97
C TYR A 244 -8.13 -13.90 7.84
N SER A 245 -8.97 -13.09 7.18
CA SER A 245 -10.42 -13.30 7.11
C SER A 245 -10.76 -14.67 6.51
N VAL A 246 -10.11 -15.04 5.40
CA VAL A 246 -10.32 -16.34 4.75
C VAL A 246 -9.75 -17.48 5.61
N ALA A 247 -8.55 -17.29 6.17
CA ALA A 247 -7.91 -18.27 7.04
C ALA A 247 -8.76 -18.54 8.31
N ASN A 248 -9.34 -17.49 8.90
CA ASN A 248 -10.23 -17.63 10.06
C ASN A 248 -11.51 -18.38 9.70
N ALA A 249 -12.07 -18.15 8.50
CA ALA A 249 -13.28 -18.83 8.05
C ALA A 249 -13.05 -20.30 7.72
N SER A 250 -11.89 -20.63 7.12
CA SER A 250 -11.52 -22.00 6.74
C SER A 250 -10.88 -22.79 7.89
N GLY A 251 -10.38 -22.12 8.92
CA GLY A 251 -9.56 -22.73 9.98
C GLY A 251 -8.14 -23.11 9.51
N ASN A 252 -7.71 -22.65 8.34
CA ASN A 252 -6.41 -22.96 7.75
C ASN A 252 -5.58 -21.69 7.58
N LEU A 253 -4.49 -21.53 8.34
CA LEU A 253 -3.57 -20.40 8.24
C LEU A 253 -2.89 -20.24 6.88
N ALA A 254 -2.82 -21.32 6.10
CA ALA A 254 -2.30 -21.26 4.72
C ALA A 254 -3.17 -20.36 3.82
N ASP A 255 -4.45 -20.16 4.16
CA ASP A 255 -5.38 -19.33 3.41
C ASP A 255 -5.28 -17.82 3.73
N THR A 256 -4.30 -17.43 4.54
CA THR A 256 -3.99 -16.01 4.78
C THR A 256 -3.54 -15.34 3.47
N ILE A 257 -4.15 -14.22 3.13
CA ILE A 257 -3.75 -13.39 1.99
C ILE A 257 -2.58 -12.52 2.44
N ARG A 258 -1.42 -12.69 1.81
CA ARG A 258 -0.16 -12.01 2.17
C ARG A 258 0.37 -11.26 0.96
N ILE A 259 0.34 -9.92 1.01
CA ILE A 259 0.74 -9.05 -0.12
C ILE A 259 1.76 -8.02 0.37
N ILE A 260 2.75 -7.77 -0.46
CA ILE A 260 3.65 -6.63 -0.35
C ILE A 260 3.38 -5.66 -1.50
N TYR A 261 3.42 -4.37 -1.19
CA TYR A 261 3.40 -3.27 -2.13
C TYR A 261 4.66 -2.44 -1.95
N VAL A 262 5.28 -2.01 -3.04
CA VAL A 262 6.41 -1.08 -3.04
C VAL A 262 6.18 -0.01 -4.09
N TYR A 263 6.55 1.23 -3.77
CA TYR A 263 6.38 2.40 -4.64
C TYR A 263 7.59 3.31 -4.58
N ILE A 264 7.81 4.04 -5.67
CA ILE A 264 8.71 5.17 -5.74
C ILE A 264 8.01 6.33 -6.44
N ASN A 265 8.25 7.55 -5.95
CA ASN A 265 7.76 8.79 -6.53
C ASN A 265 8.95 9.61 -7.05
N ALA A 266 8.71 10.32 -8.16
CA ALA A 266 9.67 11.23 -8.77
C ALA A 266 10.01 12.42 -7.88
#